data_88fcf5001c7c4c4b4b81d6dbfe5e27a3
#
_entry.id   88fcf5001c7c4c4b4b81d6dbfe5e27a3
#
_cell.length_a   1.000
_cell.length_b   1.000
_cell.length_c   1.000
_cell.angle_alpha   90.00
_cell.angle_beta   90.00
_cell.angle_gamma   90.00
#
_symmetry.space_group_name_H-M   'P 1'
#
loop_
_entity.id
_entity.type
_entity.pdbx_description
1 polymer ?
#
loop_
_entity_poly.entity_id
_entity_poly.type
_entity_poly.pdbx_seq_one_letter_code
_entity_poly.pdbx_strand_id
1 'polypeptide(L)'
;MFKMSKKRKHIHILDGMSLYTRDRSPFYWGYLNIEGKIYKKSLKTTDRKEAERLLFAWKNEIFSDSLNLIDGNDEEDHHHDKQKPIVDEKRRKALLITSGLMGAVTVAAFAVPFLSAWNPSEKAKALGASVKFDLSKLQPGAMAIVEWIRTPIFVVHQTQEAIDNLPKLNDKVTDQANEILPSNEKKFTVLKGVCTHLSCAPKYHPEIEPKAWDQEWLGGFFCPCHGSKFDLAGRVYKGVPAPINLEIPPHTFSGNTLIIGESA
;
A
#
# COMPACT_ATOMS: atom_id res chain seq x y z
N MET A 1 -62.32 29.32 20.95
CA MET A 1 -62.00 28.46 22.09
C MET A 1 -60.96 27.45 21.64
N PHE A 2 -59.69 27.79 21.78
CA PHE A 2 -58.54 26.93 21.33
C PHE A 2 -58.35 25.80 22.35
N LYS A 3 -58.53 24.56 21.94
CA LYS A 3 -58.19 23.37 22.71
C LYS A 3 -56.67 23.20 22.72
N MET A 4 -56.03 23.61 23.81
CA MET A 4 -54.58 23.30 24.02
C MET A 4 -54.39 21.79 24.04
N SER A 5 -53.65 21.29 23.05
CA SER A 5 -53.14 19.92 23.01
C SER A 5 -52.19 19.69 24.19
N LYS A 6 -52.54 18.88 25.15
CA LYS A 6 -51.66 18.45 26.23
C LYS A 6 -50.47 17.73 25.61
N LYS A 7 -49.26 18.29 25.66
CA LYS A 7 -48.01 17.64 25.26
C LYS A 7 -47.89 16.32 25.98
N ARG A 8 -47.72 15.24 25.22
CA ARG A 8 -47.42 13.89 25.73
C ARG A 8 -46.16 13.97 26.59
N LYS A 9 -46.23 13.59 27.85
CA LYS A 9 -45.08 13.54 28.74
C LYS A 9 -44.29 12.31 28.43
N HIS A 10 -43.21 12.42 27.66
CA HIS A 10 -42.22 11.38 27.45
C HIS A 10 -41.24 11.38 28.60
N ILE A 11 -41.03 10.23 29.23
CA ILE A 11 -40.04 10.01 30.28
C ILE A 11 -38.93 9.19 29.61
N HIS A 12 -37.79 9.80 29.38
CA HIS A 12 -36.60 9.13 28.84
C HIS A 12 -36.01 8.24 29.93
N ILE A 13 -35.72 6.98 29.65
CA ILE A 13 -35.15 6.00 30.61
C ILE A 13 -33.68 5.74 30.26
N LEU A 14 -33.41 5.34 29.01
CA LEU A 14 -32.08 5.10 28.43
C LEU A 14 -32.14 5.39 26.93
N ASP A 15 -30.98 5.40 26.27
CA ASP A 15 -30.93 5.57 24.82
C ASP A 15 -31.80 4.53 24.10
N GLY A 16 -32.70 5.02 23.26
CA GLY A 16 -33.69 4.19 22.56
C GLY A 16 -34.86 3.70 23.39
N MET A 17 -34.94 4.05 24.70
CA MET A 17 -36.01 3.60 25.61
C MET A 17 -36.74 4.76 26.26
N SER A 18 -38.06 4.79 26.17
CA SER A 18 -38.88 5.77 26.89
C SER A 18 -40.26 5.25 27.29
N LEU A 19 -40.79 5.83 28.36
CA LEU A 19 -42.16 5.67 28.78
C LEU A 19 -43.00 6.88 28.39
N TYR A 20 -44.25 6.68 28.02
CA TYR A 20 -45.17 7.78 27.76
C TYR A 20 -46.60 7.41 28.13
N THR A 21 -47.42 8.42 28.37
CA THR A 21 -48.87 8.25 28.61
C THR A 21 -49.66 8.71 27.40
N ARG A 22 -50.84 8.12 27.14
CA ARG A 22 -51.78 8.53 26.10
C ARG A 22 -53.02 9.21 26.70
N ASP A 23 -53.56 10.20 26.00
CA ASP A 23 -54.67 11.04 26.47
C ASP A 23 -55.99 10.30 26.86
N ARG A 24 -56.11 9.02 26.50
CA ARG A 24 -57.31 8.17 26.80
C ARG A 24 -56.94 6.86 27.47
N SER A 25 -55.75 6.74 28.03
CA SER A 25 -55.29 5.52 28.69
C SER A 25 -54.62 5.87 30.01
N PRO A 26 -55.06 5.25 31.13
CA PRO A 26 -54.40 5.46 32.42
C PRO A 26 -53.04 4.77 32.51
N PHE A 27 -52.73 3.89 31.54
CA PHE A 27 -51.55 3.04 31.57
C PHE A 27 -50.33 3.69 30.92
N TYR A 28 -49.15 3.33 31.41
CA TYR A 28 -47.88 3.62 30.74
C TYR A 28 -47.71 2.80 29.47
N TRP A 29 -47.10 3.42 28.49
CA TRP A 29 -46.71 2.81 27.23
C TRP A 29 -45.22 2.82 27.12
N GLY A 30 -44.62 1.67 26.74
CA GLY A 30 -43.21 1.54 26.39
C GLY A 30 -42.94 1.94 24.95
N TYR A 31 -41.84 2.59 24.75
CA TYR A 31 -41.24 2.89 23.45
C TYR A 31 -39.82 2.33 23.45
N LEU A 32 -39.48 1.53 22.46
CA LEU A 32 -38.17 0.99 22.21
C LEU A 32 -37.76 1.30 20.78
N ASN A 33 -36.55 1.80 20.60
CA ASN A 33 -35.90 1.92 19.30
C ASN A 33 -34.66 1.01 19.32
N ILE A 34 -34.70 -0.11 18.61
CA ILE A 34 -33.62 -1.07 18.51
C ILE A 34 -33.19 -1.11 17.05
N GLU A 35 -31.97 -0.71 16.77
CA GLU A 35 -31.36 -0.68 15.41
C GLU A 35 -32.26 0.02 14.36
N GLY A 36 -32.87 1.13 14.74
CA GLY A 36 -33.75 1.90 13.85
C GLY A 36 -35.18 1.39 13.75
N LYS A 37 -35.51 0.21 14.29
CA LYS A 37 -36.89 -0.29 14.38
C LYS A 37 -37.57 0.19 15.65
N ILE A 38 -38.78 0.72 15.49
CA ILE A 38 -39.58 1.29 16.59
C ILE A 38 -40.65 0.33 17.04
N TYR A 39 -40.62 -0.04 18.33
CA TYR A 39 -41.60 -0.89 18.99
C TYR A 39 -42.38 -0.06 20.03
N LYS A 40 -43.69 -0.30 20.11
CA LYS A 40 -44.59 0.38 21.06
C LYS A 40 -45.57 -0.61 21.64
N LYS A 41 -45.64 -0.72 23.00
CA LYS A 41 -46.50 -1.65 23.70
C LYS A 41 -47.14 -0.99 24.93
N SER A 42 -48.41 -1.28 25.24
CA SER A 42 -49.01 -0.90 26.51
C SER A 42 -48.47 -1.79 27.61
N LEU A 43 -48.01 -1.21 28.70
CA LEU A 43 -47.46 -1.96 29.83
C LEU A 43 -48.54 -2.32 30.86
N LYS A 44 -49.79 -1.89 30.63
CA LYS A 44 -50.98 -2.20 31.45
C LYS A 44 -50.81 -1.89 32.95
N THR A 45 -49.94 -1.01 33.32
CA THR A 45 -49.71 -0.53 34.69
C THR A 45 -49.81 0.99 34.78
N THR A 46 -50.22 1.51 35.91
CA THR A 46 -50.29 2.93 36.24
C THR A 46 -49.12 3.34 37.16
N ASP A 47 -48.38 2.37 37.70
CA ASP A 47 -47.20 2.61 38.51
C ASP A 47 -45.98 2.79 37.63
N ARG A 48 -45.22 3.86 37.89
CA ARG A 48 -44.03 4.20 37.11
C ARG A 48 -42.89 3.20 37.30
N LYS A 49 -42.62 2.75 38.55
CA LYS A 49 -41.52 1.82 38.83
C LYS A 49 -41.78 0.46 38.20
N GLU A 50 -43.05 0.01 38.27
CA GLU A 50 -43.47 -1.25 37.61
C GLU A 50 -43.39 -1.11 36.09
N ALA A 51 -43.79 0.04 35.51
CA ALA A 51 -43.66 0.30 34.09
C ALA A 51 -42.21 0.24 33.62
N GLU A 52 -41.25 0.80 34.39
CA GLU A 52 -39.84 0.70 34.10
C GLU A 52 -39.35 -0.76 34.10
N ARG A 53 -39.70 -1.55 35.10
CA ARG A 53 -39.39 -3.01 35.16
C ARG A 53 -39.94 -3.77 33.96
N LEU A 54 -41.19 -3.55 33.61
CA LEU A 54 -41.86 -4.20 32.48
C LEU A 54 -41.24 -3.77 31.14
N LEU A 55 -40.78 -2.54 31.02
CA LEU A 55 -40.09 -2.05 29.82
C LEU A 55 -38.72 -2.76 29.63
N PHE A 56 -37.96 -2.94 30.70
CA PHE A 56 -36.68 -3.67 30.67
C PHE A 56 -36.91 -5.16 30.35
N ALA A 57 -37.92 -5.82 30.99
CA ALA A 57 -38.26 -7.18 30.69
C ALA A 57 -38.65 -7.38 29.22
N TRP A 58 -39.46 -6.47 28.69
CA TRP A 58 -39.87 -6.51 27.29
C TRP A 58 -38.70 -6.25 26.31
N LYS A 59 -37.76 -5.38 26.65
CA LYS A 59 -36.54 -5.20 25.86
C LYS A 59 -35.75 -6.52 25.79
N ASN A 60 -35.55 -7.19 26.93
CA ASN A 60 -34.81 -8.45 27.00
C ASN A 60 -35.51 -9.58 26.21
N GLU A 61 -36.87 -9.63 26.24
CA GLU A 61 -37.66 -10.54 25.44
C GLU A 61 -37.41 -10.36 23.93
N ILE A 62 -37.48 -9.11 23.44
CA ILE A 62 -37.16 -8.81 22.03
C ILE A 62 -35.72 -9.16 21.67
N PHE A 63 -34.78 -8.96 22.60
CA PHE A 63 -33.37 -9.24 22.37
C PHE A 63 -33.07 -10.74 22.36
N SER A 64 -33.75 -11.54 23.25
CA SER A 64 -33.64 -13.00 23.26
C SER A 64 -34.27 -13.63 22.02
N ASP A 65 -35.41 -13.11 21.56
CA ASP A 65 -36.04 -13.57 20.31
C ASP A 65 -35.13 -13.27 19.08
N SER A 66 -34.38 -12.18 19.13
CA SER A 66 -33.40 -11.86 18.08
C SER A 66 -32.19 -12.79 18.10
N LEU A 67 -31.73 -13.22 19.29
CA LEU A 67 -30.65 -14.18 19.46
C LEU A 67 -31.05 -15.61 19.12
N ASN A 68 -32.25 -16.03 19.46
CA ASN A 68 -32.81 -17.36 19.13
C ASN A 68 -33.02 -17.56 17.62
N LEU A 69 -33.06 -16.48 16.84
CA LEU A 69 -33.05 -16.54 15.38
C LEU A 69 -31.66 -16.84 14.79
N ILE A 70 -30.59 -16.73 15.60
CA ILE A 70 -29.22 -16.97 15.20
C ILE A 70 -28.71 -18.36 15.62
N ASP A 71 -29.19 -18.87 16.78
CA ASP A 71 -28.90 -20.23 17.27
C ASP A 71 -30.08 -21.15 16.96
N GLY A 72 -30.01 -21.85 15.84
CA GLY A 72 -30.95 -22.89 15.47
C GLY A 72 -30.81 -24.13 16.36
N ASN A 73 -31.40 -24.13 17.54
CA ASN A 73 -31.67 -25.35 18.29
C ASN A 73 -33.18 -25.44 18.55
N ASP A 74 -33.79 -26.34 17.81
CA ASP A 74 -35.15 -26.80 18.01
C ASP A 74 -35.22 -27.67 19.30
N GLU A 75 -35.96 -27.23 20.29
CA GLU A 75 -36.63 -28.15 21.23
C GLU A 75 -38.06 -27.69 21.52
N GLU A 76 -38.89 -28.61 21.33
CA GLU A 76 -40.34 -28.85 21.36
C GLU A 76 -41.19 -28.04 22.33
N ASP A 77 -42.39 -27.73 21.82
CA ASP A 77 -43.76 -28.03 22.28
C ASP A 77 -44.60 -26.78 22.54
N HIS A 78 -45.54 -26.51 21.65
CA HIS A 78 -46.97 -26.31 21.94
C HIS A 78 -47.77 -26.01 20.68
N HIS A 79 -48.79 -26.87 20.45
CA HIS A 79 -49.85 -26.83 19.49
C HIS A 79 -50.33 -25.42 19.09
N HIS A 80 -50.03 -25.02 17.86
CA HIS A 80 -50.93 -24.28 16.99
C HIS A 80 -50.72 -24.81 15.57
N ASP A 81 -51.79 -25.49 15.09
CA ASP A 81 -51.95 -25.97 13.71
C ASP A 81 -51.76 -24.80 12.72
N LYS A 82 -50.53 -24.55 12.34
CA LYS A 82 -50.17 -23.83 11.13
C LYS A 82 -49.55 -24.87 10.23
N GLN A 83 -50.29 -25.29 9.21
CA GLN A 83 -49.77 -26.08 8.11
C GLN A 83 -48.40 -25.54 7.69
N LYS A 84 -47.34 -26.19 8.17
CA LYS A 84 -46.00 -25.93 7.66
C LYS A 84 -46.05 -26.20 6.16
N PRO A 85 -45.62 -25.24 5.30
CA PRO A 85 -45.52 -25.55 3.88
C PRO A 85 -44.65 -26.78 3.75
N ILE A 86 -45.14 -27.81 3.05
CA ILE A 86 -44.41 -29.04 2.77
C ILE A 86 -43.22 -28.64 1.89
N VAL A 87 -42.08 -28.33 2.54
CA VAL A 87 -40.86 -27.99 1.85
C VAL A 87 -40.25 -29.32 1.39
N ASP A 88 -40.28 -29.55 0.10
CA ASP A 88 -39.59 -30.69 -0.52
C ASP A 88 -38.08 -30.56 -0.23
N GLU A 89 -37.59 -31.35 0.72
CA GLU A 89 -36.19 -31.31 1.15
C GLU A 89 -35.22 -31.56 -0.02
N LYS A 90 -35.59 -32.38 -1.00
CA LYS A 90 -34.76 -32.64 -2.17
C LYS A 90 -34.62 -31.38 -3.02
N ARG A 91 -35.74 -30.67 -3.21
CA ARG A 91 -35.77 -29.40 -3.95
C ARG A 91 -34.97 -28.30 -3.21
N ARG A 92 -35.14 -28.22 -1.87
CA ARG A 92 -34.36 -27.30 -1.04
C ARG A 92 -32.86 -27.56 -1.13
N LYS A 93 -32.45 -28.84 -0.98
CA LYS A 93 -31.04 -29.22 -1.11
C LYS A 93 -30.50 -28.92 -2.52
N ALA A 94 -31.24 -29.24 -3.56
CA ALA A 94 -30.86 -28.90 -4.93
C ALA A 94 -30.65 -27.40 -5.16
N LEU A 95 -31.59 -26.58 -4.65
CA LEU A 95 -31.50 -25.11 -4.75
C LEU A 95 -30.33 -24.56 -3.94
N LEU A 96 -30.05 -25.08 -2.76
CA LEU A 96 -28.88 -24.66 -1.96
C LEU A 96 -27.55 -25.03 -2.63
N ILE A 97 -27.45 -26.23 -3.22
CA ILE A 97 -26.25 -26.67 -3.95
C ILE A 97 -26.05 -25.82 -5.21
N THR A 98 -27.09 -25.60 -6.00
CA THR A 98 -26.98 -24.80 -7.22
C THR A 98 -26.67 -23.34 -6.92
N SER A 99 -27.31 -22.72 -5.93
CA SER A 99 -26.99 -21.34 -5.54
C SER A 99 -25.58 -21.23 -4.94
N GLY A 100 -25.14 -22.21 -4.17
CA GLY A 100 -23.77 -22.27 -3.64
C GLY A 100 -22.72 -22.40 -4.73
N LEU A 101 -22.95 -23.27 -5.72
CA LEU A 101 -22.06 -23.40 -6.87
C LEU A 101 -22.02 -22.13 -7.71
N MET A 102 -23.17 -21.53 -8.01
CA MET A 102 -23.21 -20.23 -8.73
C MET A 102 -22.52 -19.13 -7.95
N GLY A 103 -22.71 -19.08 -6.62
CA GLY A 103 -22.01 -18.15 -5.74
C GLY A 103 -20.50 -18.33 -5.79
N ALA A 104 -20.02 -19.58 -5.71
CA ALA A 104 -18.61 -19.90 -5.80
C ALA A 104 -18.00 -19.49 -7.15
N VAL A 105 -18.69 -19.78 -8.26
CA VAL A 105 -18.26 -19.35 -9.61
C VAL A 105 -18.21 -17.83 -9.71
N THR A 106 -19.19 -17.13 -9.17
CA THR A 106 -19.22 -15.65 -9.17
C THR A 106 -18.05 -15.09 -8.37
N VAL A 107 -17.83 -15.60 -7.16
CA VAL A 107 -16.68 -15.15 -6.33
C VAL A 107 -15.36 -15.43 -7.05
N ALA A 108 -15.19 -16.59 -7.65
CA ALA A 108 -13.98 -16.92 -8.42
C ALA A 108 -13.81 -15.99 -9.63
N ALA A 109 -14.87 -15.70 -10.37
CA ALA A 109 -14.85 -14.81 -11.53
C ALA A 109 -14.42 -13.39 -11.17
N PHE A 110 -14.80 -12.89 -9.99
CA PHE A 110 -14.34 -11.60 -9.48
C PHE A 110 -12.96 -11.67 -8.83
N ALA A 111 -12.65 -12.72 -8.08
CA ALA A 111 -11.38 -12.83 -7.36
C ALA A 111 -10.19 -13.07 -8.29
N VAL A 112 -10.34 -13.90 -9.33
CA VAL A 112 -9.24 -14.24 -10.25
C VAL A 112 -8.60 -13.00 -10.91
N PRO A 113 -9.33 -12.05 -11.53
CA PRO A 113 -8.70 -10.88 -12.12
C PRO A 113 -8.03 -9.98 -11.08
N PHE A 114 -8.58 -9.88 -9.86
CA PHE A 114 -7.94 -9.14 -8.76
C PHE A 114 -6.63 -9.78 -8.31
N LEU A 115 -6.62 -11.08 -8.10
CA LEU A 115 -5.42 -11.81 -7.69
C LEU A 115 -4.38 -11.84 -8.83
N SER A 116 -4.82 -11.97 -10.08
CA SER A 116 -3.92 -11.95 -11.23
C SER A 116 -3.30 -10.56 -11.47
N ALA A 117 -3.97 -9.47 -11.05
CA ALA A 117 -3.43 -8.13 -11.14
C ALA A 117 -2.20 -7.89 -10.22
N TRP A 118 -2.00 -8.73 -9.21
CA TRP A 118 -0.80 -8.69 -8.36
C TRP A 118 0.42 -9.35 -9.02
N ASN A 119 0.21 -10.16 -10.05
CA ASN A 119 1.32 -10.68 -10.84
C ASN A 119 1.94 -9.55 -11.66
N PRO A 120 3.27 -9.39 -11.65
CA PRO A 120 3.91 -8.38 -12.49
C PRO A 120 3.60 -8.66 -13.96
N SER A 121 3.21 -7.60 -14.69
CA SER A 121 2.97 -7.67 -16.13
C SER A 121 4.25 -8.10 -16.88
N GLU A 122 4.13 -8.67 -18.07
CA GLU A 122 5.29 -9.01 -18.91
C GLU A 122 6.19 -7.80 -19.17
N LYS A 123 5.59 -6.61 -19.29
CA LYS A 123 6.33 -5.35 -19.38
C LYS A 123 7.11 -5.04 -18.10
N ALA A 124 6.55 -5.31 -16.91
CA ALA A 124 7.25 -5.11 -15.63
C ALA A 124 8.38 -6.14 -15.45
N LYS A 125 8.18 -7.39 -15.89
CA LYS A 125 9.24 -8.41 -15.90
C LYS A 125 10.36 -8.05 -16.87
N ALA A 126 10.02 -7.55 -18.05
CA ALA A 126 11.00 -7.10 -19.05
C ALA A 126 11.82 -5.89 -18.56
N LEU A 127 11.22 -4.98 -17.78
CA LEU A 127 11.95 -3.84 -17.19
C LEU A 127 13.00 -4.27 -16.17
N GLY A 128 12.81 -5.40 -15.49
CA GLY A 128 13.77 -5.98 -14.56
C GLY A 128 14.79 -6.93 -15.22
N ALA A 129 14.68 -7.19 -16.52
CA ALA A 129 15.60 -8.05 -17.24
C ALA A 129 16.99 -7.42 -17.32
N SER A 130 18.03 -8.26 -17.34
CA SER A 130 19.40 -7.81 -17.55
C SER A 130 19.60 -7.20 -18.93
N VAL A 131 20.42 -6.16 -19.02
CA VAL A 131 20.77 -5.49 -20.26
C VAL A 131 22.21 -5.78 -20.60
N LYS A 132 22.45 -6.19 -21.85
CA LYS A 132 23.81 -6.48 -22.38
C LYS A 132 24.31 -5.28 -23.17
N PHE A 133 25.55 -4.86 -22.88
CA PHE A 133 26.22 -3.76 -23.57
C PHE A 133 27.60 -4.21 -24.08
N ASP A 134 27.88 -3.96 -25.36
CA ASP A 134 29.16 -4.30 -25.99
C ASP A 134 30.18 -3.21 -25.73
N LEU A 135 31.18 -3.50 -24.89
CA LEU A 135 32.23 -2.59 -24.49
C LEU A 135 33.24 -2.30 -25.61
N SER A 136 33.33 -3.14 -26.65
CA SER A 136 34.28 -2.93 -27.75
C SER A 136 34.01 -1.65 -28.54
N LYS A 137 32.81 -1.14 -28.48
CA LYS A 137 32.34 0.08 -29.16
C LYS A 137 32.68 1.36 -28.40
N LEU A 138 33.08 1.24 -27.14
CA LEU A 138 33.33 2.40 -26.27
C LEU A 138 34.82 2.79 -26.27
N GLN A 139 35.13 3.92 -26.84
CA GLN A 139 36.51 4.45 -26.89
C GLN A 139 36.99 4.87 -25.50
N PRO A 140 38.30 4.80 -25.21
CA PRO A 140 38.88 5.36 -23.98
C PRO A 140 38.51 6.84 -23.79
N GLY A 141 38.08 7.21 -22.58
CA GLY A 141 37.60 8.55 -22.24
C GLY A 141 36.14 8.82 -22.60
N ALA A 142 35.49 7.91 -23.33
CA ALA A 142 34.07 8.04 -23.67
C ALA A 142 33.15 7.46 -22.60
N MET A 143 31.93 7.96 -22.57
CA MET A 143 30.83 7.45 -21.75
C MET A 143 29.65 7.02 -22.63
N ALA A 144 29.09 5.87 -22.34
CA ALA A 144 27.79 5.45 -22.86
C ALA A 144 26.71 5.52 -21.76
N ILE A 145 25.49 5.80 -22.17
CA ILE A 145 24.33 5.74 -21.26
C ILE A 145 23.46 4.56 -21.67
N VAL A 146 23.27 3.62 -20.74
CA VAL A 146 22.44 2.43 -20.91
C VAL A 146 21.25 2.55 -19.97
N GLU A 147 20.04 2.37 -20.46
CA GLU A 147 18.85 2.40 -19.60
C GLU A 147 18.61 1.01 -18.99
N TRP A 148 18.54 0.95 -17.65
CA TRP A 148 18.15 -0.24 -16.91
C TRP A 148 17.16 0.13 -15.80
N ILE A 149 16.00 -0.54 -15.74
CA ILE A 149 14.89 -0.22 -14.80
C ILE A 149 14.56 1.28 -14.78
N ARG A 150 14.43 1.88 -15.96
CA ARG A 150 14.17 3.33 -16.13
C ARG A 150 15.22 4.26 -15.49
N THR A 151 16.37 3.71 -15.15
CA THR A 151 17.48 4.46 -14.57
C THR A 151 18.61 4.54 -15.59
N PRO A 152 19.18 5.73 -15.87
CA PRO A 152 20.35 5.83 -16.71
C PRO A 152 21.55 5.23 -15.98
N ILE A 153 22.24 4.31 -16.64
CA ILE A 153 23.48 3.73 -16.17
C ILE A 153 24.60 4.30 -17.03
N PHE A 154 25.54 4.95 -16.38
CA PHE A 154 26.76 5.47 -16.99
C PHE A 154 27.78 4.34 -17.09
N VAL A 155 28.26 4.09 -18.29
CA VAL A 155 29.34 3.15 -18.57
C VAL A 155 30.51 3.99 -19.12
N VAL A 156 31.55 4.14 -18.34
CA VAL A 156 32.74 4.98 -18.71
C VAL A 156 33.91 4.07 -18.99
N HIS A 157 34.54 4.25 -20.15
CA HIS A 157 35.83 3.65 -20.44
C HIS A 157 36.94 4.59 -19.98
N GLN A 158 37.54 4.30 -18.85
CA GLN A 158 38.59 5.13 -18.26
C GLN A 158 39.86 5.16 -19.11
N THR A 159 40.47 6.35 -19.21
CA THR A 159 41.83 6.47 -19.73
C THR A 159 42.83 6.09 -18.64
N GLN A 160 44.05 5.73 -19.03
CA GLN A 160 45.12 5.44 -18.06
C GLN A 160 45.38 6.67 -17.16
N GLU A 161 45.42 7.86 -17.75
CA GLU A 161 45.61 9.13 -17.03
C GLU A 161 44.53 9.36 -15.98
N ALA A 162 43.26 9.05 -16.31
CA ALA A 162 42.13 9.14 -15.37
C ALA A 162 42.32 8.21 -14.19
N ILE A 163 42.72 6.95 -14.43
CA ILE A 163 42.97 5.95 -13.38
C ILE A 163 44.11 6.41 -12.47
N ASP A 164 45.21 6.92 -13.02
CA ASP A 164 46.40 7.40 -12.29
C ASP A 164 46.10 8.67 -11.44
N ASN A 165 45.05 9.41 -11.80
CA ASN A 165 44.64 10.61 -11.07
C ASN A 165 43.68 10.32 -9.91
N LEU A 166 42.95 9.21 -9.91
CA LEU A 166 42.01 8.89 -8.85
C LEU A 166 42.62 8.87 -7.44
N PRO A 167 43.82 8.32 -7.20
CA PRO A 167 44.45 8.37 -5.87
C PRO A 167 44.75 9.80 -5.39
N LYS A 168 45.01 10.76 -6.30
CA LYS A 168 45.26 12.16 -5.94
C LYS A 168 44.03 12.85 -5.37
N LEU A 169 42.84 12.31 -5.58
CA LEU A 169 41.58 12.83 -5.07
C LEU A 169 41.18 12.26 -3.70
N ASN A 170 41.95 11.32 -3.14
CA ASN A 170 41.58 10.64 -1.88
C ASN A 170 41.32 11.62 -0.73
N ASP A 171 42.08 12.71 -0.64
CA ASP A 171 41.87 13.72 0.40
C ASP A 171 40.65 14.62 0.16
N LYS A 172 40.20 14.70 -1.10
CA LYS A 172 39.06 15.54 -1.52
C LYS A 172 37.73 14.83 -1.48
N VAL A 173 37.67 13.50 -1.46
CA VAL A 173 36.45 12.70 -1.43
C VAL A 173 36.08 12.28 -0.01
N THR A 174 34.78 12.02 0.21
CA THR A 174 34.27 11.67 1.54
C THR A 174 34.53 10.20 1.88
N ASP A 175 34.34 9.33 0.90
CA ASP A 175 34.50 7.89 1.02
C ASP A 175 35.59 7.41 0.07
N GLN A 176 36.64 6.85 0.65
CA GLN A 176 37.78 6.32 -0.08
C GLN A 176 37.62 4.83 -0.43
N ALA A 177 36.41 4.27 -0.31
CA ALA A 177 36.18 2.85 -0.54
C ALA A 177 36.81 2.37 -1.86
N ASN A 178 37.78 1.48 -1.74
CA ASN A 178 38.62 1.05 -2.86
C ASN A 178 37.93 0.04 -3.80
N GLU A 179 36.81 -0.51 -3.39
CA GLU A 179 36.11 -1.53 -4.18
C GLU A 179 35.57 -1.01 -5.52
N ILE A 180 35.43 0.31 -5.64
CA ILE A 180 34.84 0.99 -6.80
C ILE A 180 35.89 1.48 -7.78
N LEU A 181 37.17 1.48 -7.39
CA LEU A 181 38.21 2.05 -8.22
C LEU A 181 38.47 1.19 -9.46
N PRO A 182 38.36 1.76 -10.67
CA PRO A 182 38.84 1.08 -11.87
C PRO A 182 40.33 0.79 -11.72
N SER A 183 40.74 -0.37 -12.15
CA SER A 183 42.14 -0.81 -12.16
C SER A 183 42.60 -1.00 -13.60
N ASN A 184 43.92 -1.22 -13.80
CA ASN A 184 44.48 -1.53 -15.11
C ASN A 184 43.82 -2.76 -15.78
N GLU A 185 43.22 -3.66 -14.96
CA GLU A 185 42.49 -4.83 -15.44
C GLU A 185 41.02 -4.50 -15.72
N LYS A 186 40.44 -3.55 -14.98
CA LYS A 186 39.02 -3.14 -15.06
C LYS A 186 38.93 -1.67 -15.46
N LYS A 187 39.14 -1.37 -16.73
CA LYS A 187 39.15 0.01 -17.27
C LYS A 187 37.74 0.62 -17.38
N PHE A 188 36.71 -0.04 -16.93
CA PHE A 188 35.34 0.42 -17.04
C PHE A 188 34.76 0.73 -15.67
N THR A 189 34.09 1.88 -15.56
CA THR A 189 33.28 2.27 -14.41
C THR A 189 31.82 2.21 -14.80
N VAL A 190 30.99 1.59 -13.94
CA VAL A 190 29.55 1.41 -14.16
C VAL A 190 28.79 2.01 -12.99
N LEU A 191 28.05 3.09 -13.21
CA LEU A 191 27.41 3.89 -12.17
C LEU A 191 25.95 4.18 -12.54
N LYS A 192 25.07 4.31 -11.54
CA LYS A 192 23.77 4.93 -11.77
C LYS A 192 23.96 6.41 -12.04
N GLY A 193 23.49 6.89 -13.18
CA GLY A 193 23.59 8.29 -13.60
C GLY A 193 22.59 9.21 -12.88
N VAL A 194 22.47 9.04 -11.56
CA VAL A 194 21.50 9.74 -10.71
C VAL A 194 22.22 10.29 -9.49
N CYS A 195 22.19 11.62 -9.34
CA CYS A 195 22.82 12.31 -8.21
C CYS A 195 22.14 11.88 -6.90
N THR A 196 22.95 11.51 -5.90
CA THR A 196 22.50 11.04 -4.60
C THR A 196 21.94 12.14 -3.70
N HIS A 197 21.99 13.42 -4.14
CA HIS A 197 21.34 14.51 -3.43
C HIS A 197 19.81 14.50 -3.65
N LEU A 198 19.34 14.80 -4.85
CA LEU A 198 17.91 14.90 -5.22
C LEU A 198 17.63 14.36 -6.63
N SER A 199 18.30 13.29 -7.02
CA SER A 199 18.07 12.53 -8.25
C SER A 199 18.21 13.28 -9.58
N CYS A 200 18.89 14.42 -9.62
CA CYS A 200 19.28 15.07 -10.88
C CYS A 200 20.29 14.21 -11.65
N ALA A 201 20.37 14.37 -12.97
CA ALA A 201 21.37 13.72 -13.80
C ALA A 201 22.70 14.50 -13.76
N PRO A 202 23.78 13.95 -13.20
CA PRO A 202 25.10 14.59 -13.27
C PRO A 202 25.61 14.59 -14.71
N LYS A 203 26.33 15.64 -15.08
CA LYS A 203 26.99 15.73 -16.37
C LYS A 203 28.40 15.17 -16.30
N TYR A 204 28.78 14.42 -17.31
CA TYR A 204 30.12 13.87 -17.48
C TYR A 204 31.09 14.94 -17.97
N HIS A 205 32.18 15.14 -17.27
CA HIS A 205 33.26 16.08 -17.58
C HIS A 205 34.61 15.36 -17.40
N PRO A 206 35.07 14.63 -18.44
CA PRO A 206 36.32 13.87 -18.36
C PRO A 206 37.57 14.74 -18.43
N GLU A 207 37.45 16.00 -18.85
CA GLU A 207 38.57 16.88 -19.10
C GLU A 207 39.29 17.17 -17.80
N ILE A 208 40.63 17.08 -17.85
CA ILE A 208 41.56 17.42 -16.76
C ILE A 208 41.99 18.86 -16.96
N GLU A 209 41.18 19.80 -16.54
CA GLU A 209 41.42 21.22 -16.66
C GLU A 209 40.65 22.00 -15.59
N PRO A 210 41.13 23.21 -15.21
CA PRO A 210 40.36 24.06 -14.28
C PRO A 210 38.94 24.32 -14.77
N LYS A 211 37.97 24.17 -13.88
CA LYS A 211 36.56 24.48 -14.13
C LYS A 211 36.12 25.63 -13.20
N ALA A 212 35.09 26.34 -13.58
CA ALA A 212 34.54 27.42 -12.75
C ALA A 212 34.15 26.99 -11.34
N TRP A 213 33.80 25.73 -11.19
CA TRP A 213 33.41 25.11 -9.91
C TRP A 213 34.53 24.35 -9.19
N ASP A 214 35.68 24.12 -9.84
CA ASP A 214 36.82 23.45 -9.26
C ASP A 214 38.12 23.75 -10.07
N GLN A 215 39.05 24.50 -9.47
CA GLN A 215 40.29 24.88 -10.14
C GLN A 215 41.28 23.71 -10.28
N GLU A 216 41.08 22.63 -9.53
CA GLU A 216 41.91 21.42 -9.57
C GLU A 216 41.09 20.20 -10.05
N TRP A 217 40.25 20.43 -11.05
CA TRP A 217 39.40 19.38 -11.61
C TRP A 217 40.23 18.34 -12.37
N LEU A 218 40.11 17.07 -11.96
CA LEU A 218 40.82 15.93 -12.57
C LEU A 218 39.89 14.96 -13.32
N GLY A 219 38.75 15.45 -13.78
CA GLY A 219 37.69 14.65 -14.42
C GLY A 219 36.66 14.10 -13.43
N GLY A 220 35.46 13.91 -13.89
CA GLY A 220 34.36 13.38 -13.07
C GLY A 220 32.96 13.75 -13.55
N PHE A 221 32.06 13.82 -12.59
CA PHE A 221 30.66 14.17 -12.84
C PHE A 221 30.28 15.39 -12.00
N PHE A 222 29.66 16.37 -12.64
CA PHE A 222 29.17 17.59 -12.02
C PHE A 222 27.64 17.62 -12.10
N CYS A 223 26.97 17.77 -10.97
CA CYS A 223 25.50 17.91 -10.90
C CYS A 223 25.12 19.39 -10.98
N PRO A 224 24.51 19.86 -12.07
CA PRO A 224 24.22 21.29 -12.26
C PRO A 224 23.09 21.82 -11.38
N CYS A 225 22.31 20.94 -10.75
CA CYS A 225 21.19 21.37 -9.92
C CYS A 225 21.67 22.11 -8.65
N HIS A 226 22.63 21.53 -7.93
CA HIS A 226 23.08 22.09 -6.66
C HIS A 226 24.62 22.00 -6.48
N GLY A 227 25.38 21.72 -7.55
CA GLY A 227 26.82 21.75 -7.54
C GLY A 227 27.51 20.54 -6.89
N SER A 228 26.80 19.40 -6.72
CA SER A 228 27.45 18.17 -6.26
C SER A 228 28.49 17.69 -7.28
N LYS A 229 29.66 17.28 -6.80
CA LYS A 229 30.79 16.79 -7.59
C LYS A 229 31.09 15.34 -7.24
N PHE A 230 31.38 14.54 -8.25
CA PHE A 230 31.84 13.16 -8.11
C PHE A 230 33.06 12.96 -9.02
N ASP A 231 34.03 12.18 -8.61
CA ASP A 231 35.13 11.81 -9.46
C ASP A 231 34.74 10.76 -10.52
N LEU A 232 35.70 10.34 -11.32
CA LEU A 232 35.49 9.37 -12.39
C LEU A 232 35.18 7.94 -11.90
N ALA A 233 35.42 7.65 -10.62
CA ALA A 233 34.99 6.41 -9.97
C ALA A 233 33.63 6.56 -9.28
N GLY A 234 32.98 7.71 -9.36
CA GLY A 234 31.69 7.99 -8.73
C GLY A 234 31.77 8.38 -7.25
N ARG A 235 32.98 8.61 -6.71
CA ARG A 235 33.16 9.00 -5.31
C ARG A 235 32.79 10.46 -5.12
N VAL A 236 32.03 10.75 -4.09
CA VAL A 236 31.51 12.09 -3.77
C VAL A 236 32.60 12.97 -3.14
N TYR A 237 32.73 14.20 -3.60
CA TYR A 237 33.61 15.19 -3.00
C TYR A 237 33.11 15.64 -1.63
N LYS A 238 34.05 16.05 -0.76
CA LYS A 238 33.72 16.69 0.52
C LYS A 238 33.08 18.05 0.30
N GLY A 239 32.17 18.43 1.19
CA GLY A 239 31.56 19.77 1.20
C GLY A 239 30.55 20.04 0.07
N VAL A 240 30.05 19.02 -0.59
CA VAL A 240 28.98 19.12 -1.60
C VAL A 240 27.64 18.60 -1.06
N PRO A 241 26.49 18.98 -1.65
CA PRO A 241 25.18 18.57 -1.17
C PRO A 241 24.89 17.06 -1.23
N ALA A 242 25.49 16.31 -2.14
CA ALA A 242 25.33 14.86 -2.23
C ALA A 242 25.97 14.17 -1.02
N PRO A 243 25.23 13.30 -0.29
CA PRO A 243 25.71 12.70 0.95
C PRO A 243 26.60 11.47 0.75
N ILE A 244 26.47 10.77 -0.36
CA ILE A 244 27.16 9.50 -0.66
C ILE A 244 27.61 9.43 -2.11
N ASN A 245 28.46 8.45 -2.43
CA ASN A 245 28.94 8.14 -3.77
C ASN A 245 27.78 7.84 -4.73
N LEU A 246 28.02 7.93 -6.05
CA LEU A 246 27.10 7.41 -7.05
C LEU A 246 26.96 5.89 -6.86
N GLU A 247 25.74 5.41 -6.94
CA GLU A 247 25.44 4.00 -6.74
C GLU A 247 25.96 3.14 -7.90
N ILE A 248 26.47 1.96 -7.56
CA ILE A 248 26.87 0.94 -8.53
C ILE A 248 25.70 -0.02 -8.72
N PRO A 249 25.16 -0.18 -9.95
CA PRO A 249 24.15 -1.18 -10.21
C PRO A 249 24.77 -2.59 -10.16
N PRO A 250 23.98 -3.63 -9.85
CA PRO A 250 24.44 -5.01 -10.01
C PRO A 250 24.85 -5.23 -11.47
N HIS A 251 26.07 -5.69 -11.70
CA HIS A 251 26.60 -5.94 -13.04
C HIS A 251 27.71 -6.98 -13.02
N THR A 252 27.93 -7.60 -14.16
CA THR A 252 29.06 -8.52 -14.38
C THR A 252 29.67 -8.32 -15.75
N PHE A 253 30.94 -8.71 -15.90
CA PHE A 253 31.66 -8.65 -17.15
C PHE A 253 31.85 -10.07 -17.71
N SER A 254 31.48 -10.28 -18.99
CA SER A 254 31.70 -11.52 -19.73
C SER A 254 32.46 -11.21 -21.01
N GLY A 255 33.79 -11.32 -20.99
CA GLY A 255 34.63 -10.84 -22.08
C GLY A 255 34.42 -9.37 -22.35
N ASN A 256 34.05 -9.00 -23.58
CA ASN A 256 33.78 -7.62 -23.98
C ASN A 256 32.30 -7.21 -23.76
N THR A 257 31.53 -8.01 -23.07
CA THR A 257 30.11 -7.72 -22.80
C THR A 257 29.92 -7.38 -21.34
N LEU A 258 29.34 -6.20 -21.08
CA LEU A 258 28.83 -5.81 -19.78
C LEU A 258 27.37 -6.29 -19.67
N ILE A 259 27.03 -6.96 -18.60
CA ILE A 259 25.66 -7.40 -18.27
C ILE A 259 25.22 -6.64 -17.01
N ILE A 260 24.25 -5.76 -17.16
CA ILE A 260 23.69 -4.94 -16.10
C ILE A 260 22.43 -5.61 -15.58
N GLY A 261 22.25 -5.71 -14.26
CA GLY A 261 21.12 -6.36 -13.63
C GLY A 261 21.40 -7.79 -13.13
N GLU A 262 22.61 -8.24 -13.27
CA GLU A 262 23.10 -9.52 -12.73
C GLU A 262 24.31 -9.24 -11.83
N SER A 263 24.31 -9.82 -10.63
CA SER A 263 25.51 -9.84 -9.76
C SER A 263 26.33 -11.10 -10.08
N ALA A 264 27.64 -10.97 -10.03
CA ALA A 264 28.57 -12.09 -10.19
C ALA A 264 28.42 -13.13 -9.07
#